data_1c575ee38a407057c5e1104d5f16c370
#
_entry.id   1c575ee38a407057c5e1104d5f16c370
#
_cell.length_a   1.000
_cell.length_b   1.000
_cell.length_c   1.000
_cell.angle_alpha   90.00
_cell.angle_beta   90.00
_cell.angle_gamma   90.00
#
_symmetry.space_group_name_H-M   'P 1'
#
loop_
_entity.id
_entity.type
_entity.pdbx_description
1 polymer ?
#
loop_
_entity_poly.entity_id
_entity_poly.type
_entity_poly.pdbx_seq_one_letter_code
_entity_poly.pdbx_strand_id
1 'polypeptide(L)'
;MHRVAISSTGLFTPPEVITNEELVAAFNAYATIENEKYADEIAAGTHTPITNSSVEFIEKASGIKRRYVMNKSGVLDPRRMHPKFATRPDTELSLMAEIAVKAGQDALAAAGKTAA
;
A
#
# COMPACT_ATOMS: atom_id res chain seq x y z
N MET A 1 0.60 -41.20 14.62
CA MET A 1 0.17 -39.82 14.35
C MET A 1 1.42 -38.94 14.31
N HIS A 2 1.67 -38.25 13.20
CA HIS A 2 2.77 -37.30 13.12
C HIS A 2 2.35 -35.99 13.78
N ARG A 3 3.15 -35.53 14.74
CA ARG A 3 2.94 -34.18 15.34
C ARG A 3 3.62 -33.14 14.47
N VAL A 4 2.86 -32.15 14.04
CA VAL A 4 3.36 -31.02 13.28
C VAL A 4 3.35 -29.79 14.21
N ALA A 5 4.43 -29.02 14.19
CA ALA A 5 4.55 -27.80 14.97
C ALA A 5 5.08 -26.66 14.08
N ILE A 6 4.61 -25.44 14.35
CA ILE A 6 5.18 -24.22 13.77
C ILE A 6 6.46 -23.92 14.53
N SER A 7 7.62 -23.98 13.86
CA SER A 7 8.94 -23.78 14.48
C SER A 7 9.41 -22.32 14.44
N SER A 8 8.89 -21.52 13.49
CA SER A 8 9.23 -20.11 13.33
C SER A 8 8.22 -19.41 12.44
N THR A 9 8.31 -18.09 12.40
CA THR A 9 7.60 -17.23 11.46
C THR A 9 8.59 -16.29 10.80
N GLY A 10 8.23 -15.72 9.64
CA GLY A 10 9.04 -14.75 8.93
C GLY A 10 8.19 -13.58 8.45
N LEU A 11 8.81 -12.43 8.33
CA LEU A 11 8.18 -11.18 7.93
C LEU A 11 9.03 -10.44 6.91
N PHE A 12 8.39 -9.91 5.90
CA PHE A 12 8.96 -8.88 5.03
C PHE A 12 8.19 -7.58 5.21
N THR A 13 8.87 -6.53 5.62
CA THR A 13 8.28 -5.18 5.75
C THR A 13 8.74 -4.33 4.57
N PRO A 14 7.82 -3.77 3.77
CA PRO A 14 8.17 -2.83 2.71
C PRO A 14 9.00 -1.64 3.24
N PRO A 15 9.96 -1.11 2.44
CA PRO A 15 10.98 -0.20 2.97
C PRO A 15 10.50 1.23 3.21
N GLU A 16 9.40 1.66 2.57
CA GLU A 16 8.90 3.03 2.67
C GLU A 16 7.66 3.10 3.57
N VAL A 17 7.47 4.24 4.22
CA VAL A 17 6.36 4.47 5.15
C VAL A 17 5.54 5.67 4.70
N ILE A 18 4.21 5.51 4.68
CA ILE A 18 3.25 6.60 4.49
C ILE A 18 2.50 6.82 5.80
N THR A 19 2.49 8.06 6.29
CA THR A 19 1.66 8.48 7.43
C THR A 19 0.24 8.82 6.99
N ASN A 20 -0.69 8.92 7.94
CA ASN A 20 -2.05 9.35 7.62
C ASN A 20 -2.08 10.79 7.10
N GLU A 21 -1.24 11.68 7.64
CA GLU A 21 -1.12 13.08 7.19
C GLU A 21 -0.72 13.15 5.72
N GLU A 22 0.30 12.41 5.32
CA GLU A 22 0.75 12.35 3.93
C GLU A 22 -0.33 11.79 3.00
N LEU A 23 -1.00 10.72 3.43
CA LEU A 23 -2.05 10.09 2.62
C LEU A 23 -3.26 11.00 2.46
N VAL A 24 -3.71 11.65 3.53
CA VAL A 24 -4.83 12.59 3.51
C VAL A 24 -4.50 13.80 2.63
N ALA A 25 -3.30 14.35 2.73
CA ALA A 25 -2.87 15.46 1.88
C ALA A 25 -2.91 15.08 0.38
N ALA A 26 -2.39 13.91 0.02
CA ALA A 26 -2.41 13.41 -1.36
C ALA A 26 -3.85 13.15 -1.84
N PHE A 27 -4.68 12.50 -1.02
CA PHE A 27 -6.07 12.23 -1.35
C PHE A 27 -6.91 13.50 -1.53
N ASN A 28 -6.76 14.49 -0.64
CA ASN A 28 -7.49 15.75 -0.75
C ASN A 28 -7.06 16.58 -1.97
N ALA A 29 -5.77 16.51 -2.34
CA ALA A 29 -5.28 17.09 -3.58
C ALA A 29 -5.89 16.40 -4.82
N TYR A 30 -5.97 15.05 -4.81
CA TYR A 30 -6.67 14.28 -5.83
C TYR A 30 -8.16 14.67 -5.92
N ALA A 31 -8.85 14.76 -4.77
CA ALA A 31 -10.26 15.13 -4.71
C ALA A 31 -10.49 16.53 -5.33
N THR A 32 -9.59 17.48 -5.06
CA THR A 32 -9.64 18.82 -5.68
C THR A 32 -9.51 18.73 -7.19
N ILE A 33 -8.50 18.02 -7.70
CA ILE A 33 -8.28 17.86 -9.16
C ILE A 33 -9.49 17.23 -9.84
N GLU A 34 -10.05 16.16 -9.28
CA GLU A 34 -11.21 15.48 -9.86
C GLU A 34 -12.47 16.35 -9.79
N ASN A 35 -12.71 17.05 -8.68
CA ASN A 35 -13.86 17.95 -8.56
C ASN A 35 -13.79 19.13 -9.51
N GLU A 36 -12.62 19.70 -9.74
CA GLU A 36 -12.40 20.76 -10.75
C GLU A 36 -12.65 20.23 -12.17
N LYS A 37 -12.20 19.02 -12.48
CA LYS A 37 -12.42 18.38 -13.79
C LYS A 37 -13.89 18.16 -14.11
N TYR A 38 -14.72 17.85 -13.12
CA TYR A 38 -16.15 17.60 -13.26
C TYR A 38 -17.03 18.73 -12.69
N ALA A 39 -16.51 19.96 -12.65
CA ALA A 39 -17.18 21.08 -12.02
C ALA A 39 -18.57 21.38 -12.61
N ASP A 40 -18.71 21.30 -13.93
CA ASP A 40 -19.98 21.55 -14.62
C ASP A 40 -21.01 20.47 -14.32
N GLU A 41 -20.62 19.22 -14.32
CA GLU A 41 -21.47 18.09 -14.00
C GLU A 41 -21.89 18.06 -12.52
N ILE A 42 -20.99 18.49 -11.64
CA ILE A 42 -21.29 18.66 -10.21
C ILE A 42 -22.31 19.78 -10.02
N ALA A 43 -22.14 20.92 -10.70
CA ALA A 43 -23.08 22.04 -10.66
C ALA A 43 -24.47 21.63 -11.23
N ALA A 44 -24.49 20.78 -12.25
CA ALA A 44 -25.72 20.24 -12.82
C ALA A 44 -26.37 19.13 -11.98
N GLY A 45 -25.70 18.63 -10.92
CA GLY A 45 -26.20 17.54 -10.08
C GLY A 45 -26.11 16.16 -10.73
N THR A 46 -25.36 16.00 -11.83
CA THR A 46 -25.16 14.73 -12.54
C THR A 46 -23.90 13.98 -12.08
N HIS A 47 -23.02 14.62 -11.34
CA HIS A 47 -21.82 14.03 -10.74
C HIS A 47 -21.73 14.38 -9.26
N THR A 48 -21.39 13.38 -8.43
CA THR A 48 -21.23 13.57 -6.98
C THR A 48 -19.80 14.02 -6.68
N PRO A 49 -19.59 15.15 -5.97
CA PRO A 49 -18.23 15.57 -5.62
C PRO A 49 -17.58 14.62 -4.63
N ILE A 50 -16.26 14.46 -4.77
CA ILE A 50 -15.45 13.71 -3.81
C ILE A 50 -15.26 14.58 -2.57
N THR A 51 -15.62 14.04 -1.41
CA THR A 51 -15.46 14.70 -0.12
C THR A 51 -14.04 14.51 0.40
N ASN A 52 -13.46 15.56 0.97
CA ASN A 52 -12.15 15.49 1.64
C ASN A 52 -12.17 14.50 2.82
N SER A 53 -11.03 13.86 3.04
CA SER A 53 -10.79 13.00 4.20
C SER A 53 -10.02 13.76 5.29
N SER A 54 -9.93 13.15 6.49
CA SER A 54 -9.12 13.62 7.60
C SER A 54 -8.35 12.49 8.27
N VAL A 55 -7.29 12.84 8.99
CA VAL A 55 -6.48 11.90 9.78
C VAL A 55 -7.34 11.23 10.85
N GLU A 56 -8.17 12.00 11.53
CA GLU A 56 -9.07 11.52 12.58
C GLU A 56 -10.07 10.51 12.04
N PHE A 57 -10.61 10.74 10.84
CA PHE A 57 -11.51 9.79 10.18
C PHE A 57 -10.82 8.45 9.92
N ILE A 58 -9.59 8.46 9.38
CA ILE A 58 -8.83 7.24 9.08
C ILE A 58 -8.50 6.48 10.37
N GLU A 59 -8.02 7.17 11.40
CA GLU A 59 -7.68 6.54 12.68
C GLU A 59 -8.91 5.96 13.37
N LYS A 60 -10.02 6.69 13.39
CA LYS A 60 -11.27 6.21 13.98
C LYS A 60 -11.85 5.00 13.24
N ALA A 61 -11.76 4.99 11.90
CA ALA A 61 -12.31 3.92 11.07
C ALA A 61 -11.46 2.65 11.08
N SER A 62 -10.13 2.75 11.15
CA SER A 62 -9.21 1.64 10.94
C SER A 62 -8.24 1.36 12.09
N GLY A 63 -7.99 2.32 12.97
CA GLY A 63 -6.92 2.26 13.97
C GLY A 63 -5.50 2.35 13.38
N ILE A 64 -5.38 2.50 12.06
CA ILE A 64 -4.09 2.51 11.35
C ILE A 64 -3.52 3.92 11.36
N LYS A 65 -2.27 4.06 11.82
CA LYS A 65 -1.55 5.35 11.86
C LYS A 65 -0.56 5.53 10.72
N ARG A 66 -0.03 4.43 10.19
CA ARG A 66 0.96 4.42 9.10
C ARG A 66 0.87 3.14 8.29
N ARG A 67 1.37 3.18 7.07
CA ARG A 67 1.42 2.03 6.14
C ARG A 67 2.82 1.86 5.60
N TYR A 68 3.25 0.60 5.49
CA TYR A 68 4.49 0.25 4.81
C TYR A 68 4.18 -0.05 3.35
N VAL A 69 4.92 0.56 2.44
CA VAL A 69 4.70 0.47 1.00
C VAL A 69 6.01 0.26 0.23
N MET A 70 5.91 -0.33 -0.95
CA MET A 70 7.06 -0.54 -1.84
C MET A 70 7.39 0.70 -2.69
N ASN A 71 6.42 1.57 -2.92
CA ASN A 71 6.62 2.79 -3.68
C ASN A 71 5.71 3.91 -3.15
N LYS A 72 6.27 4.76 -2.32
CA LYS A 72 5.61 5.90 -1.70
C LYS A 72 5.29 7.01 -2.69
N SER A 73 6.22 7.33 -3.57
CA SER A 73 6.10 8.47 -4.48
C SER A 73 4.92 8.34 -5.45
N GLY A 74 4.65 7.13 -5.95
CA GLY A 74 3.51 6.90 -6.83
C GLY A 74 2.17 6.94 -6.08
N VAL A 75 2.12 6.45 -4.85
CA VAL A 75 0.90 6.49 -4.01
C VAL A 75 0.55 7.91 -3.61
N LEU A 76 1.53 8.75 -3.30
CA LEU A 76 1.32 10.15 -2.87
C LEU A 76 1.22 11.16 -4.01
N ASP A 77 1.39 10.74 -5.26
CA ASP A 77 1.14 11.59 -6.41
C ASP A 77 -0.39 11.71 -6.63
N PRO A 78 -0.99 12.93 -6.44
CA PRO A 78 -2.43 13.12 -6.55
C PRO A 78 -3.01 12.88 -7.95
N ARG A 79 -2.16 12.81 -8.97
CA ARG A 79 -2.57 12.48 -10.34
C ARG A 79 -2.50 10.99 -10.65
N ARG A 80 -1.94 10.21 -9.73
CA ARG A 80 -1.71 8.77 -9.90
C ARG A 80 -2.41 7.93 -8.83
N MET A 81 -2.21 8.25 -7.55
CA MET A 81 -2.80 7.58 -6.38
C MET A 81 -2.59 6.06 -6.33
N HIS A 82 -1.55 5.55 -6.99
CA HIS A 82 -1.15 4.14 -6.97
C HIS A 82 0.35 3.97 -7.16
N PRO A 83 0.94 2.83 -6.71
CA PRO A 83 2.38 2.59 -6.84
C PRO A 83 2.87 2.67 -8.28
N LYS A 84 4.09 3.19 -8.46
CA LYS A 84 4.80 3.19 -9.74
C LYS A 84 5.90 2.13 -9.71
N PHE A 85 5.67 1.03 -10.41
CA PHE A 85 6.65 -0.04 -10.57
C PHE A 85 7.15 -0.10 -12.00
N ALA A 86 8.46 -0.39 -12.16
CA ALA A 86 9.01 -0.73 -13.46
C ALA A 86 8.46 -2.09 -13.91
N THR A 87 8.26 -2.24 -15.21
CA THR A 87 7.94 -3.53 -15.81
C THR A 87 9.14 -4.47 -15.59
N ARG A 88 8.87 -5.69 -15.14
CA ARG A 88 9.88 -6.74 -14.95
C ARG A 88 9.81 -7.72 -16.13
N PRO A 89 10.95 -8.19 -16.65
CA PRO A 89 10.96 -9.26 -17.64
C PRO A 89 10.48 -10.58 -17.03
N ASP A 90 9.93 -11.47 -17.85
CA ASP A 90 9.41 -12.78 -17.42
C ASP A 90 10.47 -13.71 -16.79
N THR A 91 11.75 -13.39 -16.97
CA THR A 91 12.89 -14.09 -16.35
C THR A 91 13.15 -13.70 -14.90
N GLU A 92 12.53 -12.63 -14.42
CA GLU A 92 12.64 -12.18 -13.04
C GLU A 92 11.41 -12.57 -12.22
N LEU A 93 11.60 -12.73 -10.90
CA LEU A 93 10.48 -12.93 -10.00
C LEU A 93 9.52 -11.73 -10.05
N SER A 94 8.22 -12.01 -10.02
CA SER A 94 7.24 -10.96 -9.77
C SER A 94 7.48 -10.32 -8.40
N LEU A 95 7.04 -9.08 -8.22
CA LEU A 95 7.17 -8.39 -6.92
C LEU A 95 6.55 -9.19 -5.76
N MET A 96 5.40 -9.82 -6.00
CA MET A 96 4.73 -10.64 -4.98
C MET A 96 5.55 -11.90 -4.64
N ALA A 97 6.13 -12.55 -5.64
CA ALA A 97 6.99 -13.71 -5.43
C ALA A 97 8.28 -13.31 -4.68
N GLU A 98 8.88 -12.18 -5.00
CA GLU A 98 10.05 -11.65 -4.29
C GLU A 98 9.74 -11.40 -2.79
N ILE A 99 8.61 -10.76 -2.49
CA ILE A 99 8.16 -10.52 -1.12
C ILE A 99 7.95 -11.83 -0.36
N ALA A 100 7.28 -12.81 -1.00
CA ALA A 100 7.04 -14.12 -0.39
C ALA A 100 8.35 -14.88 -0.12
N VAL A 101 9.30 -14.85 -1.05
CA VAL A 101 10.62 -15.48 -0.88
C VAL A 101 11.38 -14.83 0.28
N LYS A 102 11.40 -13.50 0.38
CA LYS A 102 12.08 -12.80 1.49
C LYS A 102 11.47 -13.13 2.84
N ALA A 103 10.14 -13.19 2.96
CA ALA A 103 9.47 -13.61 4.18
C ALA A 103 9.77 -15.10 4.53
N GLY A 104 9.81 -15.97 3.51
CA GLY A 104 10.18 -17.37 3.68
C GLY A 104 11.61 -17.54 4.15
N GLN A 105 12.56 -16.80 3.59
CA GLN A 105 13.97 -16.79 4.01
C GLN A 105 14.14 -16.32 5.45
N ASP A 106 13.40 -15.29 5.86
CA ASP A 106 13.38 -14.81 7.24
C ASP A 106 12.88 -15.89 8.22
N ALA A 107 11.82 -16.59 7.86
CA ALA A 107 11.29 -17.73 8.65
C ALA A 107 12.32 -18.87 8.75
N LEU A 108 12.98 -19.23 7.65
CA LEU A 108 14.02 -20.27 7.65
C LEU A 108 15.20 -19.88 8.52
N ALA A 109 15.68 -18.65 8.41
CA ALA A 109 16.76 -18.14 9.24
C ALA A 109 16.40 -18.17 10.74
N ALA A 110 15.18 -17.76 11.11
CA ALA A 110 14.68 -17.80 12.48
C ALA A 110 14.59 -19.25 13.04
N ALA A 111 14.36 -20.24 12.17
CA ALA A 111 14.37 -21.66 12.54
C ALA A 111 15.77 -22.29 12.54
N GLY A 112 16.81 -21.57 12.14
CA GLY A 112 18.15 -22.13 11.92
C GLY A 112 18.19 -23.15 10.76
N LYS A 113 17.36 -22.95 9.73
CA LYS A 113 17.21 -23.79 8.55
C LYS A 113 17.66 -23.05 7.29
N THR A 114 17.98 -23.81 6.26
CA THR A 114 18.23 -23.30 4.91
C THR A 114 17.19 -23.89 3.95
N ALA A 115 16.96 -23.22 2.82
CA ALA A 115 16.21 -23.82 1.73
C ALA A 115 16.99 -25.03 1.18
N ALA A 116 16.27 -26.10 0.87
CA ALA A 116 16.86 -27.30 0.26
C ALA A 116 17.23 -27.04 -1.21
#